data_e03beb4ec66679e759e6d7c3697d5b0d
#
_entry.id   e03beb4ec66679e759e6d7c3697d5b0d
#
_cell.length_a   1.000
_cell.length_b   1.000
_cell.length_c   1.000
_cell.angle_alpha   90.00
_cell.angle_beta   90.00
_cell.angle_gamma   90.00
#
_symmetry.space_group_name_H-M   'P 1'
#
loop_
_entity.id
_entity.type
_entity.pdbx_description
1 polymer ?
#
loop_
_entity_poly.entity_id
_entity_poly.type
_entity_poly.pdbx_seq_one_letter_code
_entity_poly.pdbx_strand_id
1 'polypeptide(L)'
;MTLGPINLQLKSFAKAEDANEICELLNKEGGVKYTVAPDNHLGFTVKRSQANPPQKQKVSKKNKSKPTAYRQSIKGFIPHFLELGLGALLIANPYIVIGWIFAFLNIQTIPEWFSLHGSEVCRLGGFIVLLYGLRFIYSYYSVNHYFDVDGVVLKKGIIAQEQVQIRFGDIKKISVHQGIIDRLLGIGKVHLASASTNGEVDIILNNVTNPAGVRMRIQELTETARRQTYV
;
A
#
# COMPACT_ATOMS: atom_id res chain seq x y z
N MET A 1 -5.50 -1.58 -32.00
CA MET A 1 -6.28 -2.03 -33.16
C MET A 1 -7.09 -3.24 -32.75
N THR A 2 -8.35 -3.06 -32.44
CA THR A 2 -9.29 -4.15 -32.13
C THR A 2 -9.82 -4.68 -33.44
N LEU A 3 -9.43 -5.89 -33.79
CA LEU A 3 -10.02 -6.63 -34.91
C LEU A 3 -11.49 -6.89 -34.56
N GLY A 4 -12.40 -6.33 -35.36
CA GLY A 4 -13.83 -6.55 -35.24
C GLY A 4 -14.19 -8.03 -35.47
N PRO A 5 -15.40 -8.45 -35.08
CA PRO A 5 -15.82 -9.84 -35.22
C PRO A 5 -15.82 -10.23 -36.70
N ILE A 6 -14.97 -11.22 -37.02
CA ILE A 6 -14.99 -11.86 -38.35
C ILE A 6 -16.31 -12.57 -38.45
N ASN A 7 -17.19 -12.03 -39.30
CA ASN A 7 -18.48 -12.64 -39.63
C ASN A 7 -18.21 -13.79 -40.64
N LEU A 8 -17.87 -14.98 -40.14
CA LEU A 8 -17.77 -16.19 -40.94
C LEU A 8 -19.18 -16.50 -41.40
N GLN A 9 -19.49 -16.17 -42.67
CA GLN A 9 -20.70 -16.69 -43.31
C GLN A 9 -20.66 -18.20 -43.23
N LEU A 10 -21.61 -18.76 -42.51
CA LEU A 10 -21.82 -20.18 -42.31
C LEU A 10 -22.06 -20.83 -43.66
N LYS A 11 -21.05 -21.49 -44.25
CA LYS A 11 -21.25 -22.40 -45.34
C LYS A 11 -21.83 -23.71 -44.79
N SER A 12 -22.96 -24.15 -45.30
CA SER A 12 -23.50 -25.47 -45.04
C SER A 12 -22.67 -26.52 -45.82
N PHE A 13 -22.24 -27.55 -45.13
CA PHE A 13 -21.48 -28.66 -45.70
C PHE A 13 -22.42 -29.83 -45.98
N ALA A 14 -22.29 -30.45 -47.17
CA ALA A 14 -23.12 -31.57 -47.55
C ALA A 14 -22.71 -32.87 -46.83
N LYS A 15 -21.44 -32.97 -46.37
CA LYS A 15 -20.92 -34.15 -45.67
C LYS A 15 -20.40 -33.76 -44.28
N ALA A 16 -20.64 -34.60 -43.29
CA ALA A 16 -20.17 -34.42 -41.92
C ALA A 16 -18.64 -34.46 -41.81
N GLU A 17 -17.98 -35.21 -42.68
CA GLU A 17 -16.51 -35.36 -42.71
C GLU A 17 -15.83 -34.03 -43.02
N ASP A 18 -16.32 -33.32 -44.05
CA ASP A 18 -15.78 -32.02 -44.44
C ASP A 18 -15.94 -30.96 -43.33
N ALA A 19 -17.08 -31.00 -42.63
CA ALA A 19 -17.35 -30.09 -41.51
C ALA A 19 -16.47 -30.41 -40.29
N ASN A 20 -16.17 -31.70 -40.04
CA ASN A 20 -15.28 -32.09 -38.94
C ASN A 20 -13.83 -31.69 -39.19
N GLU A 21 -13.32 -31.85 -40.44
CA GLU A 21 -11.97 -31.47 -40.80
C GLU A 21 -11.74 -29.98 -40.60
N ILE A 22 -12.68 -29.14 -41.03
CA ILE A 22 -12.62 -27.69 -40.81
C ILE A 22 -12.73 -27.34 -39.33
N CYS A 23 -13.56 -28.06 -38.58
CA CYS A 23 -13.72 -27.88 -37.15
C CYS A 23 -12.41 -28.21 -36.40
N GLU A 24 -11.67 -29.23 -36.78
CA GLU A 24 -10.36 -29.58 -36.25
C GLU A 24 -9.32 -28.53 -36.57
N LEU A 25 -9.27 -28.04 -37.80
CA LEU A 25 -8.34 -26.98 -38.22
C LEU A 25 -8.59 -25.70 -37.41
N LEU A 26 -9.84 -25.29 -37.27
CA LEU A 26 -10.19 -24.09 -36.48
C LEU A 26 -9.90 -24.24 -34.98
N ASN A 27 -10.05 -25.44 -34.43
CA ASN A 27 -9.73 -25.74 -33.05
C ASN A 27 -8.22 -25.76 -32.77
N LYS A 28 -7.39 -26.01 -33.81
CA LYS A 28 -5.93 -26.09 -33.71
C LYS A 28 -5.28 -24.71 -33.73
N GLU A 29 -5.89 -23.74 -34.43
CA GLU A 29 -5.31 -22.40 -34.61
C GLU A 29 -5.78 -21.35 -33.60
N GLY A 30 -6.84 -21.56 -32.84
CA GLY A 30 -7.38 -20.50 -31.97
C GLY A 30 -8.06 -21.02 -30.73
N GLY A 31 -7.86 -20.34 -29.61
CA GLY A 31 -8.43 -20.62 -28.31
C GLY A 31 -9.98 -20.62 -28.19
N VAL A 32 -10.67 -20.83 -29.30
CA VAL A 32 -12.15 -20.92 -29.38
C VAL A 32 -12.52 -22.31 -29.87
N LYS A 33 -13.32 -23.04 -29.12
CA LYS A 33 -13.83 -24.36 -29.53
C LYS A 33 -14.97 -24.20 -30.51
N TYR A 34 -14.88 -24.94 -31.60
CA TYR A 34 -15.93 -25.07 -32.61
C TYR A 34 -16.52 -26.48 -32.55
N THR A 35 -17.82 -26.61 -32.83
CA THR A 35 -18.54 -27.88 -32.87
C THR A 35 -19.38 -27.98 -34.14
N VAL A 36 -19.47 -29.18 -34.70
CA VAL A 36 -20.32 -29.47 -35.84
C VAL A 36 -21.74 -29.72 -35.34
N ALA A 37 -22.71 -29.05 -35.93
CA ALA A 37 -24.13 -29.25 -35.63
C ALA A 37 -24.92 -29.52 -36.93
N PRO A 38 -25.91 -30.38 -36.90
CA PRO A 38 -26.82 -30.62 -38.05
C PRO A 38 -27.60 -29.31 -38.33
N ASP A 39 -27.79 -29.02 -39.61
CA ASP A 39 -28.60 -27.91 -40.07
C ASP A 39 -29.99 -28.40 -40.49
N ASN A 40 -31.02 -27.56 -40.35
CA ASN A 40 -32.41 -27.91 -40.66
C ASN A 40 -32.67 -28.16 -42.16
N HIS A 41 -31.67 -27.96 -43.03
CA HIS A 41 -31.74 -28.18 -44.48
C HIS A 41 -30.87 -29.36 -44.97
N LEU A 42 -30.76 -30.45 -44.18
CA LEU A 42 -30.01 -31.67 -44.53
C LEU A 42 -28.49 -31.49 -44.73
N GLY A 43 -27.92 -30.48 -44.09
CA GLY A 43 -26.48 -30.22 -44.10
C GLY A 43 -25.89 -30.17 -42.70
N PHE A 44 -24.58 -29.89 -42.63
CA PHE A 44 -23.83 -29.69 -41.37
C PHE A 44 -23.25 -28.30 -41.34
N THR A 45 -23.33 -27.64 -40.20
CA THR A 45 -22.73 -26.33 -39.97
C THR A 45 -21.74 -26.39 -38.83
N VAL A 46 -20.61 -25.70 -39.00
CA VAL A 46 -19.64 -25.51 -37.92
C VAL A 46 -20.08 -24.29 -37.10
N LYS A 47 -20.55 -24.52 -35.90
CA LYS A 47 -20.94 -23.47 -34.96
C LYS A 47 -19.81 -23.22 -33.95
N ARG A 48 -19.55 -21.94 -33.69
CA ARG A 48 -18.71 -21.59 -32.54
C ARG A 48 -19.39 -22.19 -31.32
N SER A 49 -18.73 -23.13 -30.65
CA SER A 49 -19.18 -23.57 -29.34
C SER A 49 -19.28 -22.30 -28.51
N GLN A 50 -20.48 -21.92 -28.06
CA GLN A 50 -20.56 -20.85 -27.06
C GLN A 50 -19.71 -21.36 -25.91
N ALA A 51 -18.47 -20.89 -25.87
CA ALA A 51 -17.67 -21.03 -24.66
C ALA A 51 -18.61 -20.49 -23.59
N ASN A 52 -19.06 -21.38 -22.70
CA ASN A 52 -19.70 -20.90 -21.48
C ASN A 52 -18.94 -19.68 -21.06
N PRO A 53 -19.60 -18.51 -20.89
CA PRO A 53 -18.91 -17.29 -20.52
C PRO A 53 -17.94 -17.72 -19.44
N PRO A 54 -16.62 -17.38 -19.53
CA PRO A 54 -15.60 -17.98 -18.70
C PRO A 54 -16.23 -18.04 -17.32
N GLN A 55 -16.53 -19.27 -16.87
CA GLN A 55 -17.16 -19.42 -15.57
C GLN A 55 -16.22 -18.63 -14.71
N LYS A 56 -16.70 -17.46 -14.22
CA LYS A 56 -16.01 -16.72 -13.18
C LYS A 56 -15.71 -17.84 -12.22
N GLN A 57 -14.46 -18.35 -12.31
CA GLN A 57 -14.00 -19.37 -11.39
C GLN A 57 -14.45 -18.77 -10.09
N LYS A 58 -15.45 -19.41 -9.46
CA LYS A 58 -15.80 -19.09 -8.09
C LYS A 58 -14.47 -19.25 -7.42
N VAL A 59 -13.75 -18.10 -7.33
CA VAL A 59 -12.53 -17.98 -6.55
C VAL A 59 -13.02 -18.55 -5.25
N SER A 60 -12.64 -19.79 -5.02
CA SER A 60 -12.93 -20.52 -3.80
C SER A 60 -12.73 -19.44 -2.75
N LYS A 61 -13.75 -19.16 -1.94
CA LYS A 61 -13.65 -18.26 -0.82
C LYS A 61 -12.65 -18.91 0.13
N LYS A 62 -11.37 -18.88 -0.34
CA LYS A 62 -10.21 -19.24 0.43
C LYS A 62 -10.37 -18.36 1.65
N ASN A 63 -10.63 -18.97 2.79
CA ASN A 63 -10.81 -18.34 4.08
C ASN A 63 -10.00 -17.04 4.10
N LYS A 64 -10.69 -15.90 3.89
CA LYS A 64 -10.05 -14.60 3.98
C LYS A 64 -9.71 -14.47 5.45
N SER A 65 -8.52 -14.92 5.81
CA SER A 65 -7.95 -14.57 7.09
C SER A 65 -8.06 -13.05 7.17
N LYS A 66 -8.70 -12.56 8.22
CA LYS A 66 -8.92 -11.12 8.39
C LYS A 66 -7.57 -10.43 8.23
N PRO A 67 -7.47 -9.37 7.40
CA PRO A 67 -6.22 -8.65 7.21
C PRO A 67 -5.71 -8.21 8.58
N THR A 68 -4.48 -8.57 8.90
CA THR A 68 -3.88 -8.18 10.18
C THR A 68 -3.45 -6.73 10.07
N ALA A 69 -4.18 -5.84 10.76
CA ALA A 69 -3.82 -4.43 10.83
C ALA A 69 -2.52 -4.28 11.63
N TYR A 70 -1.50 -3.69 11.03
CA TYR A 70 -0.28 -3.33 11.70
C TYR A 70 -0.28 -1.84 12.02
N ARG A 71 -0.42 -1.51 13.29
CA ARG A 71 -0.47 -0.12 13.75
C ARG A 71 0.94 0.38 14.04
N GLN A 72 1.21 1.64 13.67
CA GLN A 72 2.47 2.30 14.02
C GLN A 72 2.67 2.31 15.54
N SER A 73 3.92 2.13 15.98
CA SER A 73 4.26 2.21 17.40
C SER A 73 4.20 3.65 17.89
N ILE A 74 3.51 3.86 19.00
CA ILE A 74 3.42 5.16 19.66
C ILE A 74 4.81 5.67 20.13
N LYS A 75 5.75 4.74 20.36
CA LYS A 75 7.12 5.08 20.77
C LYS A 75 7.86 5.99 19.78
N GLY A 76 7.56 5.86 18.47
CA GLY A 76 8.14 6.70 17.44
C GLY A 76 7.72 8.17 17.52
N PHE A 77 6.72 8.46 18.34
CA PHE A 77 6.19 9.81 18.49
C PHE A 77 6.61 10.50 19.80
N ILE A 78 7.47 9.85 20.61
CA ILE A 78 7.99 10.43 21.86
C ILE A 78 8.55 11.85 21.66
N PRO A 79 9.35 12.16 20.61
CA PRO A 79 9.83 13.52 20.38
C PRO A 79 8.70 14.54 20.26
N HIS A 80 7.61 14.18 19.62
CA HIS A 80 6.47 15.10 19.43
C HIS A 80 5.67 15.33 20.71
N PHE A 81 5.64 14.38 21.63
CA PHE A 81 5.07 14.60 22.96
C PHE A 81 5.91 15.60 23.77
N LEU A 82 7.24 15.57 23.61
CA LEU A 82 8.12 16.57 24.22
C LEU A 82 7.89 17.97 23.62
N GLU A 83 7.70 18.05 22.29
CA GLU A 83 7.35 19.29 21.59
C GLU A 83 6.01 19.86 22.10
N LEU A 84 4.98 19.02 22.24
CA LEU A 84 3.68 19.44 22.79
C LEU A 84 3.80 19.92 24.23
N GLY A 85 4.58 19.22 25.07
CA GLY A 85 4.86 19.61 26.46
C GLY A 85 5.59 20.97 26.54
N LEU A 86 6.59 21.15 25.69
CA LEU A 86 7.34 22.41 25.60
C LEU A 86 6.45 23.58 25.13
N GLY A 87 5.63 23.36 24.09
CA GLY A 87 4.70 24.36 23.59
C GLY A 87 3.68 24.78 24.67
N ALA A 88 3.12 23.80 25.39
CA ALA A 88 2.20 24.06 26.48
C ALA A 88 2.87 24.82 27.62
N LEU A 89 4.10 24.47 27.97
CA LEU A 89 4.87 25.15 29.01
C LEU A 89 5.18 26.61 28.62
N LEU A 90 5.57 26.88 27.38
CA LEU A 90 5.80 28.23 26.85
C LEU A 90 4.54 29.10 26.92
N ILE A 91 3.35 28.53 26.69
CA ILE A 91 2.10 29.25 26.77
C ILE A 91 1.72 29.54 28.24
N ALA A 92 1.83 28.51 29.09
CA ALA A 92 1.39 28.60 30.47
C ALA A 92 2.32 29.44 31.35
N ASN A 93 3.63 29.26 31.17
CA ASN A 93 4.65 29.91 32.02
C ASN A 93 5.86 30.42 31.19
N PRO A 94 5.68 31.46 30.37
CA PRO A 94 6.73 31.98 29.51
C PRO A 94 7.96 32.39 30.25
N TYR A 95 7.79 32.98 31.44
CA TYR A 95 8.91 33.51 32.26
C TYR A 95 9.84 32.43 32.80
N ILE A 96 9.32 31.22 33.11
CA ILE A 96 10.15 30.10 33.54
C ILE A 96 11.08 29.69 32.41
N VAL A 97 10.55 29.51 31.19
CA VAL A 97 11.34 29.08 30.03
C VAL A 97 12.35 30.16 29.64
N ILE A 98 11.93 31.41 29.63
CA ILE A 98 12.81 32.56 29.41
C ILE A 98 13.96 32.55 30.42
N GLY A 99 13.65 32.46 31.71
CA GLY A 99 14.66 32.42 32.80
C GLY A 99 15.66 31.29 32.61
N TRP A 100 15.19 30.09 32.22
CA TRP A 100 16.07 28.97 31.93
C TRP A 100 17.00 29.21 30.72
N ILE A 101 16.46 29.78 29.63
CA ILE A 101 17.25 30.12 28.45
C ILE A 101 18.33 31.16 28.78
N PHE A 102 17.98 32.22 29.49
CA PHE A 102 18.94 33.27 29.87
C PHE A 102 20.00 32.73 30.85
N ALA A 103 19.58 31.89 31.80
CA ALA A 103 20.52 31.23 32.71
C ALA A 103 21.48 30.30 31.97
N PHE A 104 20.97 29.49 31.02
CA PHE A 104 21.77 28.58 30.22
C PHE A 104 22.78 29.31 29.32
N LEU A 105 22.37 30.43 28.72
CA LEU A 105 23.22 31.29 27.88
C LEU A 105 24.11 32.24 28.69
N ASN A 106 24.01 32.22 30.02
CA ASN A 106 24.74 33.14 30.94
C ASN A 106 24.55 34.60 30.59
N ILE A 107 23.34 34.97 30.12
CA ILE A 107 22.99 36.34 29.79
C ILE A 107 22.47 37.03 31.04
N GLN A 108 23.25 38.02 31.54
CA GLN A 108 22.92 38.73 32.78
C GLN A 108 21.98 39.93 32.56
N THR A 109 21.92 40.48 31.38
CA THR A 109 21.09 41.63 31.06
C THR A 109 20.00 41.28 30.04
N ILE A 110 18.75 41.45 30.47
CA ILE A 110 17.58 41.26 29.59
C ILE A 110 17.35 42.59 28.86
N PRO A 111 17.29 42.62 27.52
CA PRO A 111 16.96 43.83 26.78
C PRO A 111 15.58 44.38 27.18
N GLU A 112 15.44 45.68 27.30
CA GLU A 112 14.17 46.31 27.74
C GLU A 112 12.96 45.92 26.87
N TRP A 113 13.13 45.89 25.56
CA TRP A 113 12.06 45.46 24.65
C TRP A 113 11.58 44.02 24.94
N PHE A 114 12.48 43.16 25.38
CA PHE A 114 12.14 41.77 25.69
C PHE A 114 11.46 41.67 27.06
N SER A 115 11.78 42.54 28.01
CA SER A 115 11.06 42.60 29.29
C SER A 115 9.60 43.03 29.10
N LEU A 116 9.32 43.88 28.09
CA LEU A 116 7.99 44.34 27.76
C LEU A 116 7.18 43.36 26.94
N HIS A 117 7.77 42.76 25.93
CA HIS A 117 7.04 41.94 24.94
C HIS A 117 7.42 40.45 24.94
N GLY A 118 8.41 40.04 25.73
CA GLY A 118 8.95 38.69 25.73
C GLY A 118 7.92 37.63 26.06
N SER A 119 6.99 37.92 26.95
CA SER A 119 5.90 36.97 27.27
C SER A 119 4.97 36.70 26.09
N GLU A 120 4.65 37.73 25.32
CA GLU A 120 3.77 37.59 24.15
C GLU A 120 4.47 36.83 23.02
N VAL A 121 5.76 37.17 22.79
CA VAL A 121 6.59 36.46 21.80
C VAL A 121 6.71 34.98 22.17
N CYS A 122 6.95 34.65 23.44
CA CYS A 122 7.05 33.28 23.90
C CYS A 122 5.72 32.53 23.79
N ARG A 123 4.58 33.16 24.09
CA ARG A 123 3.26 32.59 23.92
C ARG A 123 2.96 32.28 22.45
N LEU A 124 3.24 33.22 21.53
CA LEU A 124 3.11 33.02 20.11
C LEU A 124 4.00 31.87 19.61
N GLY A 125 5.27 31.87 20.04
CA GLY A 125 6.19 30.76 19.75
C GLY A 125 5.67 29.40 20.26
N GLY A 126 5.18 29.37 21.50
CA GLY A 126 4.58 28.20 22.12
C GLY A 126 3.36 27.69 21.36
N PHE A 127 2.53 28.60 20.85
CA PHE A 127 1.38 28.27 20.05
C PHE A 127 1.80 27.62 18.70
N ILE A 128 2.82 28.15 18.04
CA ILE A 128 3.38 27.58 16.80
C ILE A 128 3.94 26.19 17.07
N VAL A 129 4.72 26.00 18.16
CA VAL A 129 5.26 24.69 18.55
C VAL A 129 4.13 23.69 18.83
N LEU A 130 3.07 24.14 19.49
CA LEU A 130 1.89 23.30 19.78
C LEU A 130 1.17 22.89 18.50
N LEU A 131 0.95 23.79 17.55
CA LEU A 131 0.36 23.48 16.24
C LEU A 131 1.22 22.49 15.46
N TYR A 132 2.55 22.64 15.52
CA TYR A 132 3.48 21.71 14.88
C TYR A 132 3.41 20.32 15.52
N GLY A 133 3.35 20.26 16.85
CA GLY A 133 3.16 19.01 17.58
C GLY A 133 1.83 18.33 17.28
N LEU A 134 0.72 19.07 17.07
CA LEU A 134 -0.57 18.51 16.70
C LEU A 134 -0.56 17.82 15.33
N ARG A 135 0.31 18.23 14.42
CA ARG A 135 0.52 17.56 13.12
C ARG A 135 0.83 16.07 13.27
N PHE A 136 1.49 15.68 14.35
CA PHE A 136 1.81 14.30 14.62
C PHE A 136 0.55 13.44 14.85
N ILE A 137 -0.45 13.99 15.54
CA ILE A 137 -1.72 13.30 15.80
C ILE A 137 -2.38 12.94 14.46
N TYR A 138 -2.41 13.88 13.54
CA TYR A 138 -2.89 13.64 12.18
C TYR A 138 -2.08 12.52 11.49
N SER A 139 -0.75 12.57 11.53
CA SER A 139 0.13 11.57 10.92
C SER A 139 -0.08 10.18 11.51
N TYR A 140 -0.29 10.07 12.82
CA TYR A 140 -0.52 8.81 13.52
C TYR A 140 -1.83 8.13 13.09
N TYR A 141 -2.90 8.91 12.97
CA TYR A 141 -4.22 8.39 12.60
C TYR A 141 -4.41 8.22 11.09
N SER A 142 -3.66 8.97 10.27
CA SER A 142 -3.85 8.97 8.82
C SER A 142 -3.18 7.79 8.10
N VAL A 143 -2.21 7.12 8.73
CA VAL A 143 -1.44 6.05 8.08
C VAL A 143 -1.72 4.72 8.75
N ASN A 144 -2.32 3.80 8.01
CA ASN A 144 -2.61 2.45 8.45
C ASN A 144 -1.98 1.43 7.50
N HIS A 145 -1.31 0.43 8.07
CA HIS A 145 -0.71 -0.67 7.34
C HIS A 145 -1.53 -1.94 7.57
N TYR A 146 -1.81 -2.67 6.52
CA TYR A 146 -2.50 -3.95 6.59
C TYR A 146 -1.68 -5.02 5.88
N PHE A 147 -1.49 -6.14 6.55
CA PHE A 147 -0.98 -7.34 5.92
C PHE A 147 -2.18 -8.17 5.48
N ASP A 148 -2.37 -8.27 4.17
CA ASP A 148 -3.35 -9.16 3.55
C ASP A 148 -2.67 -10.50 3.21
N VAL A 149 -3.46 -11.50 2.82
CA VAL A 149 -2.96 -12.82 2.42
C VAL A 149 -1.99 -12.71 1.24
N ASP A 150 -2.27 -11.79 0.33
CA ASP A 150 -1.56 -11.68 -0.94
C ASP A 150 -0.48 -10.58 -0.96
N GLY A 151 -0.44 -9.70 0.06
CA GLY A 151 0.51 -8.59 0.04
C GLY A 151 0.37 -7.59 1.18
N VAL A 152 1.09 -6.48 1.04
CA VAL A 152 1.09 -5.35 1.97
C VAL A 152 0.26 -4.23 1.39
N VAL A 153 -0.68 -3.72 2.17
CA VAL A 153 -1.56 -2.61 1.80
C VAL A 153 -1.26 -1.43 2.71
N LEU A 154 -0.91 -0.31 2.13
CA LEU A 154 -0.75 0.98 2.79
C LEU A 154 -1.97 1.84 2.50
N LYS A 155 -2.68 2.28 3.55
CA LYS A 155 -3.74 3.28 3.45
C LYS A 155 -3.27 4.57 4.09
N LYS A 156 -3.30 5.66 3.33
CA LYS A 156 -3.00 7.01 3.80
C LYS A 156 -4.22 7.90 3.69
N GLY A 157 -4.36 8.80 4.64
CA GLY A 157 -5.39 9.84 4.66
C GLY A 157 -6.62 9.48 5.49
N ILE A 158 -7.22 10.51 6.11
CA ILE A 158 -8.44 10.41 6.91
C ILE A 158 -9.64 10.78 6.04
N ILE A 159 -9.54 11.90 5.30
CA ILE A 159 -10.61 12.43 4.46
C ILE A 159 -10.46 11.92 3.03
N ALA A 160 -9.34 12.22 2.38
CA ALA A 160 -8.97 11.63 1.09
C ALA A 160 -8.11 10.40 1.35
N GLN A 161 -8.55 9.22 0.91
CA GLN A 161 -7.84 7.97 1.13
C GLN A 161 -7.08 7.55 -0.12
N GLU A 162 -5.77 7.42 0.02
CA GLU A 162 -4.90 6.79 -0.95
C GLU A 162 -4.59 5.37 -0.47
N GLN A 163 -4.74 4.40 -1.36
CA GLN A 163 -4.42 3.01 -1.07
C GLN A 163 -3.38 2.51 -2.07
N VAL A 164 -2.25 2.06 -1.55
CA VAL A 164 -1.19 1.42 -2.32
C VAL A 164 -1.05 -0.03 -1.85
N GLN A 165 -1.02 -0.96 -2.79
CA GLN A 165 -0.86 -2.38 -2.51
C GLN A 165 0.33 -2.94 -3.28
N ILE A 166 1.18 -3.69 -2.59
CA ILE A 166 2.27 -4.49 -3.19
C ILE A 166 2.04 -5.95 -2.84
N ARG A 167 2.00 -6.81 -3.86
CA ARG A 167 1.93 -8.27 -3.67
C ARG A 167 3.26 -8.80 -3.15
N PHE A 168 3.23 -9.82 -2.30
CA PHE A 168 4.48 -10.43 -1.79
C PHE A 168 5.38 -10.93 -2.91
N GLY A 169 4.83 -11.52 -3.97
CA GLY A 169 5.61 -12.00 -5.12
C GLY A 169 6.38 -10.91 -5.87
N ASP A 170 5.86 -9.67 -5.83
CA ASP A 170 6.41 -8.53 -6.58
C ASP A 170 7.46 -7.75 -5.79
N ILE A 171 7.65 -8.05 -4.48
CA ILE A 171 8.64 -7.36 -3.65
C ILE A 171 10.04 -7.77 -4.09
N LYS A 172 10.85 -6.81 -4.54
CA LYS A 172 12.23 -7.03 -4.98
C LYS A 172 13.26 -6.72 -3.91
N LYS A 173 13.01 -5.72 -3.09
CA LYS A 173 13.94 -5.26 -2.06
C LYS A 173 13.20 -4.98 -0.75
N ILE A 174 13.78 -5.46 0.33
CA ILE A 174 13.32 -5.16 1.69
C ILE A 174 14.51 -4.58 2.44
N SER A 175 14.41 -3.32 2.87
CA SER A 175 15.46 -2.67 3.66
C SER A 175 14.90 -2.15 4.98
N VAL A 176 15.76 -2.15 6.00
CA VAL A 176 15.43 -1.66 7.35
C VAL A 176 16.32 -0.49 7.66
N HIS A 177 15.72 0.60 8.10
CA HIS A 177 16.42 1.79 8.58
C HIS A 177 16.08 2.04 10.04
N GLN A 178 17.12 2.14 10.88
CA GLN A 178 17.00 2.48 12.29
C GLN A 178 18.02 3.54 12.64
N GLY A 179 17.53 4.71 13.10
CA GLY A 179 18.37 5.71 13.74
C GLY A 179 18.87 5.25 15.12
N ILE A 180 19.73 6.03 15.73
CA ILE A 180 20.27 5.72 17.09
C ILE A 180 19.11 5.68 18.10
N ILE A 181 18.23 6.68 18.07
CA ILE A 181 17.07 6.78 18.96
C ILE A 181 16.06 5.65 18.65
N ASP A 182 15.84 5.36 17.37
CA ASP A 182 14.93 4.28 16.96
C ASP A 182 15.39 2.92 17.48
N ARG A 183 16.71 2.68 17.47
CA ARG A 183 17.32 1.46 18.00
C ARG A 183 17.13 1.35 19.52
N LEU A 184 17.29 2.45 20.25
CA LEU A 184 17.07 2.50 21.69
C LEU A 184 15.61 2.20 22.04
N LEU A 185 14.67 2.70 21.24
CA LEU A 185 13.23 2.50 21.41
C LEU A 185 12.72 1.16 20.85
N GLY A 186 13.58 0.40 20.15
CA GLY A 186 13.24 -0.87 19.52
C GLY A 186 12.27 -0.72 18.33
N ILE A 187 12.31 0.43 17.65
CA ILE A 187 11.47 0.75 16.49
C ILE A 187 12.33 1.00 15.25
N GLY A 188 11.72 1.16 14.08
CA GLY A 188 12.42 1.49 12.85
C GLY A 188 11.48 1.63 11.66
N LYS A 189 12.06 1.85 10.50
CA LYS A 189 11.35 1.95 9.22
C LYS A 189 11.69 0.73 8.37
N VAL A 190 10.67 0.11 7.76
CA VAL A 190 10.84 -0.98 6.80
C VAL A 190 10.41 -0.47 5.43
N HIS A 191 11.34 -0.47 4.48
CA HIS A 191 11.09 -0.06 3.11
C HIS A 191 10.90 -1.31 2.25
N LEU A 192 9.81 -1.32 1.49
CA LEU A 192 9.45 -2.37 0.55
C LEU A 192 9.44 -1.75 -0.84
N ALA A 193 10.34 -2.18 -1.70
CA ALA A 193 10.40 -1.74 -3.09
C ALA A 193 9.91 -2.84 -4.03
N SER A 194 9.05 -2.48 -4.96
CA SER A 194 8.54 -3.33 -6.02
C SER A 194 8.76 -2.65 -7.36
N ALA A 195 9.22 -3.41 -8.37
CA ALA A 195 9.22 -2.92 -9.74
C ALA A 195 7.88 -3.28 -10.38
N SER A 196 7.07 -2.28 -10.65
CA SER A 196 5.86 -2.39 -11.46
C SER A 196 6.15 -1.94 -12.90
N THR A 197 5.32 -2.39 -13.84
CA THR A 197 5.38 -1.96 -15.24
C THR A 197 5.21 -0.44 -15.41
N ASN A 198 4.62 0.22 -14.41
CA ASN A 198 4.35 1.66 -14.38
C ASN A 198 5.32 2.47 -13.49
N GLY A 199 6.45 1.88 -13.07
CA GLY A 199 7.46 2.51 -12.22
C GLY A 199 7.72 1.78 -10.90
N GLU A 200 8.68 2.29 -10.14
CA GLU A 200 8.95 1.76 -8.80
C GLU A 200 7.83 2.19 -7.83
N VAL A 201 7.24 1.20 -7.17
CA VAL A 201 6.27 1.43 -6.09
C VAL A 201 6.95 1.11 -4.77
N ASP A 202 7.08 2.13 -3.94
CA ASP A 202 7.68 2.01 -2.62
C ASP A 202 6.63 2.12 -1.51
N ILE A 203 6.61 1.15 -0.62
CA ILE A 203 5.86 1.24 0.63
C ILE A 203 6.84 1.38 1.78
N ILE A 204 6.66 2.43 2.58
CA ILE A 204 7.45 2.68 3.79
C ILE A 204 6.56 2.42 5.00
N LEU A 205 6.90 1.40 5.77
CA LEU A 205 6.28 1.12 7.06
C LEU A 205 7.03 1.91 8.12
N ASN A 206 6.42 2.97 8.65
CA ASN A 206 7.04 3.82 9.65
C ASN A 206 6.77 3.31 11.07
N ASN A 207 7.71 3.60 11.99
CA ASN A 207 7.60 3.31 13.42
C ASN A 207 7.22 1.85 13.73
N VAL A 208 7.84 0.92 13.01
CA VAL A 208 7.63 -0.52 13.15
C VAL A 208 8.33 -1.01 14.41
N THR A 209 7.61 -1.66 15.30
CA THR A 209 8.21 -2.35 16.44
C THR A 209 8.92 -3.62 15.95
N ASN A 210 10.14 -3.85 16.40
CA ASN A 210 10.98 -4.97 15.96
C ASN A 210 11.09 -5.09 14.43
N PRO A 211 11.67 -4.09 13.76
CA PRO A 211 11.70 -4.05 12.29
C PRO A 211 12.49 -5.20 11.66
N ALA A 212 13.45 -5.78 12.38
CA ALA A 212 14.17 -6.97 11.93
C ALA A 212 13.25 -8.19 11.86
N GLY A 213 12.41 -8.40 12.88
CA GLY A 213 11.42 -9.48 12.88
C GLY A 213 10.37 -9.32 11.79
N VAL A 214 9.88 -8.09 11.57
CA VAL A 214 8.94 -7.79 10.49
C VAL A 214 9.57 -8.02 9.13
N ARG A 215 10.83 -7.62 8.92
CA ARG A 215 11.58 -7.91 7.69
C ARG A 215 11.63 -9.40 7.41
N MET A 216 12.04 -10.22 8.41
CA MET A 216 12.14 -11.67 8.24
C MET A 216 10.79 -12.28 7.87
N ARG A 217 9.72 -11.83 8.52
CA ARG A 217 8.37 -12.32 8.22
C ARG A 217 7.91 -11.98 6.81
N ILE A 218 8.15 -10.75 6.34
CA ILE A 218 7.83 -10.34 4.96
C ILE A 218 8.68 -11.13 3.98
N GLN A 219 9.95 -11.37 4.25
CA GLN A 219 10.84 -12.16 3.40
C GLN A 219 10.32 -13.60 3.25
N GLU A 220 9.95 -14.26 4.35
CA GLU A 220 9.36 -15.60 4.35
C GLU A 220 8.09 -15.67 3.48
N LEU A 221 7.19 -14.69 3.64
CA LEU A 221 5.97 -14.60 2.84
C LEU A 221 6.26 -14.37 1.36
N THR A 222 7.26 -13.54 1.06
CA THR A 222 7.71 -13.28 -0.33
C THR A 222 8.26 -14.55 -0.99
N GLU A 223 9.08 -15.31 -0.29
CA GLU A 223 9.63 -16.56 -0.80
C GLU A 223 8.54 -17.61 -1.02
N THR A 224 7.60 -17.70 -0.08
CA THR A 224 6.45 -18.61 -0.20
C THR A 224 5.57 -18.26 -1.40
N ALA A 225 5.27 -16.98 -1.59
CA ALA A 225 4.48 -16.50 -2.72
C ALA A 225 5.16 -16.78 -4.07
N ARG A 226 6.48 -16.60 -4.15
CA ARG A 226 7.26 -16.92 -5.36
C ARG A 226 7.22 -18.41 -5.69
N ARG A 227 7.39 -19.29 -4.71
CA ARG A 227 7.32 -20.75 -4.92
C ARG A 227 5.97 -21.19 -5.48
N GLN A 228 4.87 -20.57 -5.03
CA GLN A 228 3.53 -20.89 -5.53
C GLN A 228 3.28 -20.43 -6.97
N THR A 229 4.04 -19.48 -7.47
CA THR A 229 3.90 -18.98 -8.85
C THR A 229 4.63 -19.88 -9.87
N TYR A 230 5.59 -20.69 -9.43
CA TYR A 230 6.39 -21.58 -10.31
C TYR A 230 5.90 -23.03 -10.33
N VAL A 231 4.81 -23.36 -9.65
CA VAL A 231 4.12 -24.66 -9.69
C VAL A 231 2.83 -24.55 -10.50
#